data_6d5fda74df3073b134318d7bef6e59ea
#
_entry.id   6d5fda74df3073b134318d7bef6e59ea
#
_cell.length_a   1.000
_cell.length_b   1.000
_cell.length_c   1.000
_cell.angle_alpha   90.00
_cell.angle_beta   90.00
_cell.angle_gamma   90.00
#
_symmetry.space_group_name_H-M   'P 1'
#
loop_
_entity.id
_entity.type
_entity.pdbx_description
1 polymer ?
#
loop_
_entity_poly.entity_id
_entity_poly.type
_entity_poly.pdbx_seq_one_letter_code
_entity_poly.pdbx_strand_id
1 'polypeptide(L)'
;MSGSEKEEMHKRVNEILEKIRPYLQADGGDISLVEITEDNVIKVRLLGACHGCPFSYQTLKAGVEQALIKEIPEIQEVVAVD
;
A
#
# COMPACT_ATOMS: atom_id res chain seq x y z
N MET A 1 8.43 11.20 -19.90
CA MET A 1 7.53 12.19 -19.33
C MET A 1 7.07 11.75 -17.96
N SER A 2 7.22 12.63 -17.00
CA SER A 2 6.96 12.30 -15.60
C SER A 2 5.52 11.89 -15.30
N GLY A 3 4.56 12.45 -16.00
CA GLY A 3 3.16 12.12 -15.81
C GLY A 3 2.82 10.68 -16.14
N SER A 4 3.37 10.16 -17.23
CA SER A 4 3.14 8.78 -17.65
C SER A 4 3.74 7.78 -16.69
N GLU A 5 4.93 8.07 -16.20
CA GLU A 5 5.60 7.19 -15.23
C GLU A 5 4.82 7.12 -13.93
N LYS A 6 4.30 8.25 -13.48
CA LYS A 6 3.52 8.32 -12.25
C LYS A 6 2.21 7.57 -12.37
N GLU A 7 1.54 7.72 -13.51
CA GLU A 7 0.29 7.00 -13.77
C GLU A 7 0.51 5.50 -13.84
N GLU A 8 1.59 5.08 -14.48
CA GLU A 8 1.92 3.68 -14.58
C GLU A 8 2.23 3.09 -13.21
N MET A 9 3.01 3.78 -12.40
CA MET A 9 3.30 3.34 -11.05
C MET A 9 2.02 3.26 -10.22
N HIS A 10 1.16 4.26 -10.32
CA HIS A 10 -0.13 4.27 -9.63
C HIS A 10 -0.97 3.04 -10.00
N LYS A 11 -1.01 2.71 -11.27
CA LYS A 11 -1.74 1.56 -11.77
C LYS A 11 -1.16 0.25 -11.21
N ARG A 12 0.17 0.12 -11.23
CA ARG A 12 0.83 -1.09 -10.75
C ARG A 12 0.63 -1.27 -9.24
N VAL A 13 0.73 -0.18 -8.50
CA VAL A 13 0.50 -0.21 -7.06
C VAL A 13 -0.94 -0.64 -6.77
N ASN A 14 -1.90 -0.07 -7.48
CA ASN A 14 -3.30 -0.44 -7.32
C ASN A 14 -3.55 -1.91 -7.61
N GLU A 15 -2.92 -2.44 -8.64
CA GLU A 15 -3.05 -3.86 -8.97
C GLU A 15 -2.57 -4.76 -7.83
N ILE A 16 -1.45 -4.38 -7.22
CA ILE A 16 -0.92 -5.12 -6.09
C ILE A 16 -1.84 -5.01 -4.88
N LEU A 17 -2.34 -3.82 -4.60
CA LEU A 17 -3.27 -3.62 -3.50
C LEU A 17 -4.55 -4.40 -3.69
N GLU A 18 -5.04 -4.50 -4.93
CA GLU A 18 -6.23 -5.29 -5.23
C GLU A 18 -6.02 -6.78 -4.91
N LYS A 19 -4.80 -7.27 -5.06
CA LYS A 19 -4.48 -8.65 -4.70
C LYS A 19 -4.44 -8.85 -3.18
N ILE A 20 -4.07 -7.81 -2.45
CA ILE A 20 -3.96 -7.86 -1.00
C ILE A 20 -5.32 -7.66 -0.33
N ARG A 21 -6.18 -6.87 -0.93
CA ARG A 21 -7.49 -6.53 -0.36
C ARG A 21 -8.31 -7.71 0.15
N PRO A 22 -8.43 -8.81 -0.61
CA PRO A 22 -9.23 -9.94 -0.12
C PRO A 22 -8.76 -10.48 1.23
N TYR A 23 -7.46 -10.49 1.45
CA TYR A 23 -6.90 -10.95 2.71
C TYR A 23 -7.27 -10.01 3.85
N LEU A 24 -7.22 -8.73 3.60
CA LEU A 24 -7.58 -7.72 4.60
C LEU A 24 -9.08 -7.72 4.86
N GLN A 25 -9.87 -7.83 3.81
CA GLN A 25 -11.33 -7.85 3.92
C GLN A 25 -11.83 -9.07 4.69
N ALA A 26 -11.12 -10.18 4.58
CA ALA A 26 -11.46 -11.39 5.33
C ALA A 26 -11.35 -11.15 6.83
N ASP A 27 -10.45 -10.25 7.25
CA ASP A 27 -10.27 -9.88 8.65
C ASP A 27 -11.07 -8.64 9.04
N GLY A 28 -11.93 -8.17 8.15
CA GLY A 28 -12.74 -6.98 8.39
C GLY A 28 -12.05 -5.67 8.10
N GLY A 29 -10.89 -5.71 7.43
CA GLY A 29 -10.14 -4.50 7.09
C GLY A 29 -10.16 -4.21 5.59
N ASP A 30 -9.43 -3.19 5.21
CA ASP A 30 -9.26 -2.83 3.80
C ASP A 30 -8.04 -1.92 3.68
N ILE A 31 -7.65 -1.64 2.44
CA ILE A 31 -6.52 -0.77 2.16
C ILE A 31 -6.84 0.10 0.95
N SER A 32 -6.42 1.36 0.99
CA SER A 32 -6.62 2.30 -0.11
C SER A 32 -5.31 3.01 -0.42
N LEU A 33 -5.07 3.27 -1.68
CA LEU A 33 -3.93 4.11 -2.09
C LEU A 33 -4.34 5.58 -1.93
N VAL A 34 -3.54 6.32 -1.18
CA VAL A 34 -3.78 7.74 -0.96
C VAL A 34 -2.98 8.58 -1.96
N GLU A 35 -1.68 8.34 -2.02
CA GLU A 35 -0.80 9.16 -2.86
C GLU A 35 0.51 8.45 -3.12
N ILE A 36 1.16 8.81 -4.21
CA ILE A 36 2.52 8.40 -4.51
C ILE A 36 3.32 9.70 -4.65
N THR A 37 4.32 9.88 -3.79
CA THR A 37 5.13 11.09 -3.81
C THR A 37 6.18 11.04 -4.91
N GLU A 38 6.81 12.18 -5.16
CA GLU A 38 7.88 12.26 -6.15
C GLU A 38 9.11 11.45 -5.73
N ASP A 39 9.25 11.20 -4.45
CA ASP A 39 10.33 10.39 -3.89
C ASP A 39 10.03 8.90 -3.93
N ASN A 40 8.96 8.50 -4.61
CA ASN A 40 8.51 7.11 -4.70
C ASN A 40 8.12 6.54 -3.33
N VAL A 41 7.57 7.39 -2.47
CA VAL A 41 6.96 6.95 -1.22
C VAL A 41 5.48 6.70 -1.47
N ILE A 42 5.02 5.52 -1.11
CA ILE A 42 3.63 5.12 -1.31
C ILE A 42 2.85 5.38 -0.03
N LYS A 43 1.86 6.26 -0.10
CA LYS A 43 1.00 6.53 1.04
C LYS A 43 -0.28 5.74 0.90
N VAL A 44 -0.57 4.94 1.90
CA VAL A 44 -1.76 4.09 1.91
C VAL A 44 -2.56 4.35 3.19
N ARG A 45 -3.84 4.05 3.13
CA ARG A 45 -4.73 4.13 4.28
C ARG A 45 -5.21 2.73 4.61
N LEU A 46 -4.98 2.32 5.85
CA LEU A 46 -5.50 1.05 6.35
C LEU A 46 -6.81 1.30 7.08
N LEU A 47 -7.82 0.51 6.75
CA LEU A 47 -9.17 0.69 7.27
C LEU A 47 -9.61 -0.58 7.99
N GLY A 48 -10.54 -0.43 8.91
CA GLY A 48 -11.24 -1.55 9.50
C GLY A 48 -10.65 -2.08 10.79
N ALA A 49 -10.73 -3.39 10.98
CA ALA A 49 -10.49 -4.04 12.26
C ALA A 49 -9.08 -3.91 12.80
N CYS A 50 -8.13 -3.55 11.99
CA CYS A 50 -6.73 -3.38 12.43
C CYS A 50 -6.51 -2.13 13.26
N HIS A 51 -7.54 -1.33 13.40
CA HIS A 51 -7.46 -0.02 14.03
C HIS A 51 -7.08 -0.06 15.50
N GLY A 52 -7.35 -1.13 16.19
CA GLY A 52 -7.04 -1.24 17.60
C GLY A 52 -5.89 -2.19 17.95
N CYS A 53 -5.24 -2.77 16.95
CA CYS A 53 -4.21 -3.78 17.16
C CYS A 53 -2.86 -3.33 16.60
N PRO A 54 -1.97 -2.78 17.42
CA PRO A 54 -0.68 -2.28 16.91
C PRO A 54 0.17 -3.36 16.25
N PHE A 55 0.11 -4.58 16.73
CA PHE A 55 0.88 -5.67 16.11
C PHE A 55 0.36 -6.00 14.71
N SER A 56 -0.94 -6.11 14.55
CA SER A 56 -1.54 -6.38 13.24
C SER A 56 -1.24 -5.28 12.25
N TYR A 57 -1.29 -4.03 12.73
CA TYR A 57 -1.00 -2.88 11.92
C TYR A 57 0.42 -2.91 11.37
N GLN A 58 1.40 -3.15 12.24
CA GLN A 58 2.80 -3.20 11.82
C GLN A 58 3.07 -4.38 10.89
N THR A 59 2.50 -5.51 11.17
CA THR A 59 2.66 -6.70 10.34
C THR A 59 2.06 -6.47 8.96
N LEU A 60 0.88 -5.88 8.89
CA LEU A 60 0.24 -5.57 7.62
C LEU A 60 1.05 -4.57 6.82
N LYS A 61 1.52 -3.51 7.48
CA LYS A 61 2.32 -2.50 6.81
C LYS A 61 3.59 -3.11 6.23
N ALA A 62 4.29 -3.93 7.01
CA ALA A 62 5.52 -4.58 6.56
C ALA A 62 5.24 -5.52 5.39
N GLY A 63 4.16 -6.29 5.46
CA GLY A 63 3.78 -7.18 4.38
C GLY A 63 3.45 -6.43 3.10
N VAL A 64 2.69 -5.36 3.21
CA VAL A 64 2.33 -4.53 2.07
C VAL A 64 3.58 -3.88 1.47
N GLU A 65 4.44 -3.33 2.32
CA GLU A 65 5.68 -2.72 1.86
C GLU A 65 6.56 -3.70 1.11
N GLN A 66 6.76 -4.88 1.66
CA GLN A 66 7.57 -5.90 1.01
C GLN A 66 6.96 -6.36 -0.31
N ALA A 67 5.65 -6.55 -0.35
CA ALA A 67 4.98 -6.95 -1.57
C ALA A 67 5.14 -5.89 -2.67
N LEU A 68 4.99 -4.62 -2.31
CA LEU A 68 5.13 -3.53 -3.26
C LEU A 68 6.56 -3.39 -3.73
N ILE A 69 7.53 -3.41 -2.81
CA ILE A 69 8.93 -3.25 -3.16
C ILE A 69 9.43 -4.42 -4.00
N LYS A 70 8.95 -5.61 -3.71
CA LYS A 70 9.31 -6.80 -4.49
C LYS A 70 8.87 -6.69 -5.94
N GLU A 71 7.66 -6.17 -6.16
CA GLU A 71 7.13 -6.00 -7.51
C GLU A 71 7.65 -4.74 -8.19
N ILE A 72 7.87 -3.69 -7.39
CA ILE A 72 8.32 -2.39 -7.89
C ILE A 72 9.52 -1.94 -7.05
N PRO A 73 10.74 -2.36 -7.43
CA PRO A 73 11.94 -2.02 -6.66
C PRO A 73 12.23 -0.53 -6.54
N GLU A 74 11.59 0.26 -7.40
CA GLU A 74 11.76 1.72 -7.39
C GLU A 74 11.14 2.39 -6.18
N ILE A 75 10.23 1.69 -5.49
CA ILE A 75 9.57 2.23 -4.31
C ILE A 75 10.58 2.40 -3.18
N GLN A 76 10.63 3.60 -2.61
CA GLN A 76 11.50 3.90 -1.48
C GLN A 76 10.93 3.40 -0.17
N GLU A 77 9.65 3.65 0.04
CA GLU A 77 9.02 3.34 1.32
C GLU A 77 7.51 3.29 1.13
N VAL A 78 6.85 2.60 2.03
CA VAL A 78 5.39 2.60 2.11
C VAL A 78 5.03 3.11 3.51
N VAL A 79 4.17 4.11 3.58
CA VAL A 79 3.72 4.67 4.84
C VAL A 79 2.21 4.59 4.93
N ALA A 80 1.72 4.37 6.13
CA ALA A 80 0.29 4.36 6.39
C ALA A 80 -0.12 5.73 6.93
N VAL A 81 -1.19 6.27 6.37
CA VAL A 81 -1.73 7.56 6.79
C VAL A 81 -3.18 7.38 7.21
N ASP A 82 -3.66 8.28 8.02
CA ASP A 82 -5.05 8.24 8.50
C ASP A 82 -6.01 8.96 7.56
#